data_ad5d5a563e5b468774cb98dda2e80850
#
_entry.id   ad5d5a563e5b468774cb98dda2e80850
#
_cell.length_a   1.000
_cell.length_b   1.000
_cell.length_c   1.000
_cell.angle_alpha   90.00
_cell.angle_beta   90.00
_cell.angle_gamma   90.00
#
_symmetry.space_group_name_H-M   'P 1'
#
loop_
_entity.id
_entity.type
_entity.pdbx_description
1 polymer ?
#
loop_
_entity_poly.entity_id
_entity_poly.type
_entity_poly.pdbx_seq_one_letter_code
_entity_poly.pdbx_strand_id
1 'polypeptide(L)'
;MNKTTNLRQTLLNGSKKVAITMAMLLTLGISYSFASTPDSVSNDVRTSFKKDFHNARIINTEVRKNFTKLTFKMDDVVMFAYYSVNGELLAITRNIVSSQLPLSLQMNLKNNYNGYWITELFELSGDNDNCYYVSLESADSKVTLRSNGDTWEVYSSSMKQ
;
A
#
# COMPACT_ATOMS: atom_id res chain seq x y z
N MET A 1 -39.41 1.02 -0.12
CA MET A 1 -38.83 2.31 -0.49
C MET A 1 -37.30 2.22 -0.27
N ASN A 2 -36.54 2.36 -1.32
CA ASN A 2 -35.20 1.79 -1.51
C ASN A 2 -34.08 2.66 -0.92
N LYS A 3 -33.61 2.33 0.28
CA LYS A 3 -32.37 2.89 0.85
C LYS A 3 -31.17 1.92 0.83
N THR A 4 -31.40 0.68 0.43
CA THR A 4 -30.36 -0.38 0.47
C THR A 4 -29.51 -0.50 -0.80
N THR A 5 -29.92 0.12 -1.90
CA THR A 5 -29.23 -0.02 -3.19
C THR A 5 -28.00 0.89 -3.31
N ASN A 6 -27.99 2.03 -2.62
CA ASN A 6 -26.91 3.00 -2.73
C ASN A 6 -25.65 2.63 -1.90
N LEU A 7 -25.83 1.89 -0.80
CA LEU A 7 -24.70 1.44 0.04
C LEU A 7 -23.85 0.38 -0.66
N ARG A 8 -24.45 -0.54 -1.43
CA ARG A 8 -23.70 -1.56 -2.18
C ARG A 8 -22.86 -0.98 -3.33
N GLN A 9 -23.36 0.05 -4.01
CA GLN A 9 -22.59 0.69 -5.09
C GLN A 9 -21.43 1.53 -4.56
N THR A 10 -21.57 2.16 -3.41
CA THR A 10 -20.50 2.94 -2.77
C THR A 10 -19.38 2.02 -2.27
N LEU A 11 -19.72 0.85 -1.71
CA LEU A 11 -18.75 -0.16 -1.26
C LEU A 11 -17.99 -0.80 -2.44
N LEU A 12 -18.67 -1.04 -3.57
CA LEU A 12 -18.03 -1.59 -4.77
C LEU A 12 -17.09 -0.59 -5.45
N ASN A 13 -17.38 0.70 -5.39
CA ASN A 13 -16.51 1.74 -5.95
C ASN A 13 -15.29 2.02 -5.06
N GLY A 14 -15.42 1.95 -3.74
CA GLY A 14 -14.29 2.07 -2.79
C GLY A 14 -13.27 0.94 -2.97
N SER A 15 -13.74 -0.31 -3.03
CA SER A 15 -12.87 -1.47 -3.21
C SER A 15 -12.12 -1.49 -4.55
N LYS A 16 -12.74 -0.96 -5.62
CA LYS A 16 -12.09 -0.85 -6.93
C LYS A 16 -10.97 0.19 -6.95
N LYS A 17 -11.15 1.33 -6.26
CA LYS A 17 -10.10 2.36 -6.15
C LYS A 17 -8.89 1.86 -5.38
N VAL A 18 -9.08 1.18 -4.27
CA VAL A 18 -8.00 0.59 -3.47
C VAL A 18 -7.28 -0.52 -4.24
N ALA A 19 -8.02 -1.39 -4.95
CA ALA A 19 -7.43 -2.45 -5.76
C ALA A 19 -6.58 -1.91 -6.93
N ILE A 20 -7.05 -0.84 -7.59
CA ILE A 20 -6.31 -0.20 -8.69
C ILE A 20 -5.03 0.47 -8.16
N THR A 21 -5.12 1.14 -7.02
CA THR A 21 -3.96 1.78 -6.38
C THR A 21 -2.94 0.76 -5.96
N MET A 22 -3.37 -0.39 -5.46
CA MET A 22 -2.49 -1.46 -5.00
C MET A 22 -1.79 -2.20 -6.15
N ALA A 23 -2.47 -2.42 -7.26
CA ALA A 23 -1.84 -2.97 -8.47
C ALA A 23 -0.71 -2.06 -8.96
N MET A 24 -0.84 -0.73 -8.81
CA MET A 24 0.24 0.22 -9.10
C MET A 24 1.41 0.13 -8.11
N LEU A 25 1.15 -0.16 -6.84
CA LEU A 25 2.20 -0.26 -5.81
C LEU A 25 3.10 -1.48 -6.01
N LEU A 26 2.53 -2.62 -6.42
CA LEU A 26 3.26 -3.87 -6.61
C LEU A 26 4.09 -3.92 -7.90
N THR A 27 3.79 -3.08 -8.89
CA THR A 27 4.57 -3.01 -10.15
C THR A 27 5.83 -2.15 -10.07
N LEU A 28 6.09 -1.50 -8.93
CA LEU A 28 7.22 -0.58 -8.74
C LEU A 28 8.58 -1.27 -8.48
N GLY A 29 8.67 -2.58 -8.67
CA GLY A 29 9.96 -3.32 -8.62
C GLY A 29 10.94 -2.99 -9.75
N ILE A 30 10.61 -2.10 -10.67
CA ILE A 30 11.52 -1.61 -11.71
C ILE A 30 11.94 -0.19 -11.33
N SER A 31 13.12 -0.08 -10.75
CA SER A 31 13.75 1.19 -10.36
C SER A 31 14.11 2.01 -11.59
N TYR A 32 13.18 2.76 -12.13
CA TYR A 32 13.52 3.94 -12.91
C TYR A 32 13.64 5.11 -11.93
N SER A 33 14.86 5.35 -11.48
CA SER A 33 15.21 6.55 -10.70
C SER A 33 15.07 7.78 -11.60
N PHE A 34 13.89 8.33 -11.71
CA PHE A 34 13.75 9.71 -12.09
C PHE A 34 13.77 10.53 -10.79
N ALA A 35 14.91 11.15 -10.52
CA ALA A 35 15.02 12.16 -9.50
C ALA A 35 14.12 13.33 -9.91
N SER A 36 12.87 13.31 -9.48
CA SER A 36 11.98 14.44 -9.63
C SER A 36 12.40 15.49 -8.61
N THR A 37 12.74 16.67 -9.09
CA THR A 37 13.01 17.82 -8.23
C THR A 37 11.79 18.13 -7.36
N PRO A 38 11.97 18.64 -6.11
CA PRO A 38 10.86 18.98 -5.21
C PRO A 38 9.81 19.93 -5.82
N ASP A 39 10.17 20.64 -6.89
CA ASP A 39 9.30 21.62 -7.58
C ASP A 39 8.21 21.00 -8.48
N SER A 40 8.26 19.68 -8.71
CA SER A 40 7.28 18.99 -9.57
C SER A 40 6.01 18.54 -8.82
N VAL A 41 5.97 18.69 -7.51
CA VAL A 41 4.78 18.32 -6.69
C VAL A 41 3.72 19.41 -6.84
N SER A 42 2.49 19.03 -7.21
CA SER A 42 1.39 20.00 -7.32
C SER A 42 1.10 20.68 -5.98
N ASN A 43 0.60 21.92 -6.05
CA ASN A 43 0.20 22.65 -4.85
C ASN A 43 -0.93 21.94 -4.09
N ASP A 44 -1.81 21.26 -4.81
CA ASP A 44 -2.93 20.50 -4.22
C ASP A 44 -2.40 19.36 -3.34
N VAL A 45 -1.44 18.57 -3.83
CA VAL A 45 -0.81 17.52 -3.05
C VAL A 45 -0.08 18.08 -1.82
N ARG A 46 0.65 19.20 -1.98
CA ARG A 46 1.36 19.83 -0.84
C ARG A 46 0.40 20.33 0.25
N THR A 47 -0.72 20.91 -0.17
CA THR A 47 -1.74 21.44 0.74
C THR A 47 -2.43 20.32 1.48
N SER A 48 -2.85 19.27 0.75
CA SER A 48 -3.45 18.09 1.34
C SER A 48 -2.51 17.39 2.31
N PHE A 49 -1.25 17.18 1.93
CA PHE A 49 -0.27 16.56 2.81
C PHE A 49 -0.08 17.33 4.12
N LYS A 50 0.04 18.65 4.08
CA LYS A 50 0.16 19.49 5.29
C LYS A 50 -1.08 19.42 6.17
N LYS A 51 -2.26 19.29 5.58
CA LYS A 51 -3.52 19.13 6.30
C LYS A 51 -3.62 17.76 6.96
N ASP A 52 -3.23 16.69 6.24
CA ASP A 52 -3.36 15.32 6.71
C ASP A 52 -2.26 14.95 7.73
N PHE A 53 -1.06 15.53 7.60
CA PHE A 53 0.13 15.19 8.40
C PHE A 53 0.84 16.44 8.95
N HIS A 54 0.30 17.06 9.99
CA HIS A 54 0.75 18.35 10.52
C HIS A 54 2.24 18.38 10.96
N ASN A 55 2.74 17.29 11.54
CA ASN A 55 4.10 17.21 12.10
C ASN A 55 5.04 16.33 11.26
N ALA A 56 4.66 16.01 10.04
CA ALA A 56 5.43 15.13 9.18
C ALA A 56 6.48 15.92 8.39
N ARG A 57 7.63 15.29 8.21
CA ARG A 57 8.72 15.80 7.37
C ARG A 57 8.83 14.94 6.10
N ILE A 58 8.62 15.54 4.93
CA ILE A 58 8.86 14.87 3.64
C ILE A 58 10.36 14.59 3.49
N ILE A 59 10.71 13.34 3.15
CA ILE A 59 12.07 12.87 2.90
C ILE A 59 12.31 12.77 1.39
N ASN A 60 11.33 12.22 0.66
CA ASN A 60 11.43 12.02 -0.78
C ASN A 60 10.07 12.19 -1.45
N THR A 61 10.09 12.49 -2.74
CA THR A 61 8.90 12.66 -3.58
C THR A 61 9.10 11.97 -4.91
N GLU A 62 8.15 11.16 -5.31
CA GLU A 62 8.08 10.49 -6.60
C GLU A 62 6.78 10.87 -7.30
N VAL A 63 6.89 11.68 -8.37
CA VAL A 63 5.73 12.05 -9.20
C VAL A 63 5.57 11.03 -10.32
N ARG A 64 4.38 10.48 -10.45
CA ARG A 64 3.98 9.54 -11.50
C ARG A 64 2.81 10.13 -12.28
N LYS A 65 2.49 9.53 -13.44
CA LYS A 65 1.42 10.00 -14.32
C LYS A 65 0.07 10.14 -13.62
N ASN A 66 -0.24 9.23 -12.70
CA ASN A 66 -1.58 9.13 -12.09
C ASN A 66 -1.57 9.38 -10.57
N PHE A 67 -0.42 9.50 -9.94
CA PHE A 67 -0.29 9.72 -8.51
C PHE A 67 1.07 10.34 -8.14
N THR A 68 1.13 10.91 -6.96
CA THR A 68 2.37 11.35 -6.30
C THR A 68 2.57 10.50 -5.06
N LYS A 69 3.74 9.87 -4.92
CA LYS A 69 4.17 9.18 -3.69
C LYS A 69 5.07 10.12 -2.89
N LEU A 70 4.69 10.35 -1.65
CA LEU A 70 5.50 11.08 -0.68
C LEU A 70 6.07 10.09 0.35
N THR A 71 7.39 10.04 0.47
CA THR A 71 8.05 9.38 1.60
C THR A 71 8.24 10.42 2.67
N PHE A 72 7.75 10.15 3.87
CA PHE A 72 7.82 11.09 4.98
C PHE A 72 8.11 10.40 6.31
N LYS A 73 8.57 11.19 7.28
CA LYS A 73 8.82 10.76 8.64
C LYS A 73 7.88 11.49 9.59
N MET A 74 7.22 10.76 10.46
CA MET A 74 6.38 11.25 11.54
C MET A 74 6.60 10.35 12.76
N ASP A 75 6.86 10.94 13.93
CA ASP A 75 7.12 10.24 15.20
C ASP A 75 8.17 9.10 15.05
N ASP A 76 9.27 9.43 14.37
CA ASP A 76 10.37 8.51 14.03
C ASP A 76 10.04 7.34 13.11
N VAL A 77 8.80 7.22 12.63
CA VAL A 77 8.38 6.20 11.67
C VAL A 77 8.44 6.76 10.25
N VAL A 78 9.04 5.98 9.34
CA VAL A 78 9.01 6.27 7.90
C VAL A 78 7.76 5.66 7.29
N MET A 79 6.99 6.50 6.60
CA MET A 79 5.73 6.15 5.95
C MET A 79 5.70 6.66 4.51
N PHE A 80 4.76 6.14 3.75
CA PHE A 80 4.52 6.52 2.36
C PHE A 80 3.05 6.93 2.19
N ALA A 81 2.82 8.14 1.68
CA ALA A 81 1.48 8.60 1.31
C ALA A 81 1.37 8.69 -0.21
N TYR A 82 0.26 8.23 -0.73
CA TYR A 82 -0.04 8.25 -2.16
C TYR A 82 -1.21 9.20 -2.40
N TYR A 83 -0.98 10.20 -3.21
CA TYR A 83 -1.98 11.20 -3.57
C TYR A 83 -2.32 11.12 -5.05
N SER A 84 -3.59 11.31 -5.39
CA SER A 84 -4.01 11.53 -6.76
C SER A 84 -3.40 12.84 -7.30
N VAL A 85 -3.49 13.05 -8.60
CA VAL A 85 -3.07 14.32 -9.25
C VAL A 85 -3.83 15.54 -8.72
N ASN A 86 -5.02 15.33 -8.17
CA ASN A 86 -5.89 16.36 -7.59
C ASN A 86 -5.68 16.55 -6.08
N GLY A 87 -4.68 15.90 -5.48
CA GLY A 87 -4.40 16.00 -4.05
C GLY A 87 -5.31 15.18 -3.14
N GLU A 88 -6.06 14.19 -3.68
CA GLU A 88 -6.85 13.26 -2.88
C GLU A 88 -5.92 12.18 -2.31
N LEU A 89 -5.96 11.93 -1.01
CA LEU A 89 -5.19 10.85 -0.36
C LEU A 89 -5.76 9.50 -0.80
N LEU A 90 -4.94 8.68 -1.46
CA LEU A 90 -5.33 7.38 -1.98
C LEU A 90 -5.01 6.25 -1.01
N ALA A 91 -3.86 6.32 -0.36
CA ALA A 91 -3.40 5.30 0.58
C ALA A 91 -2.22 5.82 1.41
N ILE A 92 -2.05 5.22 2.57
CA ILE A 92 -0.86 5.34 3.42
C ILE A 92 -0.30 3.93 3.59
N THR A 93 1.03 3.78 3.46
CA THR A 93 1.67 2.50 3.76
C THR A 93 2.87 2.71 4.68
N ARG A 94 3.23 1.66 5.42
CA ARG A 94 4.50 1.58 6.14
C ARG A 94 5.07 0.18 6.07
N ASN A 95 6.38 0.07 5.95
CA ASN A 95 7.05 -1.22 6.08
C ASN A 95 7.01 -1.66 7.55
N ILE A 96 6.74 -2.93 7.75
CA ILE A 96 6.71 -3.55 9.07
C ILE A 96 7.55 -4.82 9.08
N VAL A 97 7.86 -5.34 10.26
CA VAL A 97 8.46 -6.66 10.45
C VAL A 97 7.40 -7.69 10.84
N SER A 98 7.67 -8.96 10.61
CA SER A 98 6.70 -10.04 10.86
C SER A 98 6.15 -10.09 12.29
N SER A 99 6.95 -9.67 13.27
CA SER A 99 6.51 -9.59 14.67
C SER A 99 5.46 -8.48 14.94
N GLN A 100 5.24 -7.58 14.01
CA GLN A 100 4.22 -6.53 14.10
C GLN A 100 2.88 -6.94 13.47
N LEU A 101 2.83 -8.09 12.79
CA LEU A 101 1.58 -8.66 12.30
C LEU A 101 0.71 -9.16 13.47
N PRO A 102 -0.62 -9.19 13.31
CA PRO A 102 -1.51 -9.98 14.17
C PRO A 102 -1.04 -11.43 14.26
N LEU A 103 -1.16 -12.02 15.45
CA LEU A 103 -0.66 -13.39 15.72
C LEU A 103 -1.29 -14.43 14.77
N SER A 104 -2.57 -14.30 14.47
CA SER A 104 -3.28 -15.15 13.50
C SER A 104 -2.59 -15.17 12.12
N LEU A 105 -2.24 -14.00 11.60
CA LEU A 105 -1.55 -13.85 10.32
C LEU A 105 -0.12 -14.40 10.36
N GLN A 106 0.61 -14.21 11.47
CA GLN A 106 1.94 -14.80 11.66
C GLN A 106 1.88 -16.34 11.62
N MET A 107 0.93 -16.93 12.38
CA MET A 107 0.77 -18.39 12.43
C MET A 107 0.35 -18.96 11.07
N ASN A 108 -0.52 -18.26 10.36
CA ASN A 108 -0.96 -18.68 9.03
C ASN A 108 0.23 -18.71 8.04
N LEU A 109 1.09 -17.69 8.03
CA LEU A 109 2.31 -17.70 7.22
C LEU A 109 3.22 -18.87 7.57
N LYS A 110 3.48 -19.11 8.86
CA LYS A 110 4.33 -20.19 9.32
C LYS A 110 3.81 -21.57 8.91
N ASN A 111 2.50 -21.77 8.95
CA ASN A 111 1.90 -23.08 8.67
C ASN A 111 1.77 -23.36 7.16
N ASN A 112 1.46 -22.34 6.36
CA ASN A 112 1.10 -22.54 4.95
C ASN A 112 2.21 -22.17 3.96
N TYR A 113 3.22 -21.39 4.41
CA TYR A 113 4.30 -20.89 3.55
C TYR A 113 5.68 -21.22 4.10
N ASN A 114 5.81 -22.43 4.70
CA ASN A 114 7.07 -22.92 5.27
C ASN A 114 8.08 -23.25 4.21
N GLY A 115 8.82 -22.61 3.62
CA GLY A 115 9.74 -22.79 2.48
C GLY A 115 9.84 -21.54 1.64
N TYR A 116 9.10 -20.51 2.08
CA TYR A 116 9.20 -19.18 1.51
C TYR A 116 9.92 -18.24 2.47
N TRP A 117 10.66 -17.29 1.93
CA TRP A 117 11.18 -16.16 2.70
C TRP A 117 10.41 -14.87 2.36
N ILE A 118 10.25 -14.03 3.34
CA ILE A 118 9.58 -12.72 3.19
C ILE A 118 10.57 -11.77 2.52
N THR A 119 10.20 -11.24 1.35
CA THR A 119 10.98 -10.22 0.63
C THR A 119 10.44 -8.82 0.89
N GLU A 120 9.14 -8.70 1.16
CA GLU A 120 8.50 -7.42 1.43
C GLU A 120 7.31 -7.65 2.38
N LEU A 121 7.13 -6.75 3.34
CA LEU A 121 5.98 -6.78 4.24
C LEU A 121 5.61 -5.34 4.62
N PHE A 122 4.37 -4.97 4.34
CA PHE A 122 3.88 -3.65 4.69
C PHE A 122 2.40 -3.67 5.12
N GLU A 123 2.06 -2.68 5.92
CA GLU A 123 0.70 -2.34 6.27
C GLU A 123 0.19 -1.26 5.31
N LEU A 124 -1.03 -1.39 4.88
CA LEU A 124 -1.76 -0.40 4.10
C LEU A 124 -2.96 0.08 4.92
N SER A 125 -3.07 1.39 5.07
CA SER A 125 -4.22 2.06 5.65
C SER A 125 -4.92 2.88 4.57
N GLY A 126 -6.19 2.66 4.39
CA GLY A 126 -7.07 3.40 3.47
C GLY A 126 -8.36 3.81 4.19
N ASP A 127 -9.24 4.50 3.48
CA ASP A 127 -10.46 5.11 4.05
C ASP A 127 -11.38 4.11 4.78
N ASN A 128 -11.34 2.82 4.42
CA ASN A 128 -12.28 1.83 4.96
C ASN A 128 -11.63 0.51 5.38
N ASP A 129 -10.31 0.35 5.25
CA ASP A 129 -9.70 -0.96 5.46
C ASP A 129 -8.20 -0.85 5.78
N ASN A 130 -7.81 -1.44 6.90
CA ASN A 130 -6.41 -1.66 7.21
C ASN A 130 -6.08 -3.10 6.83
N CYS A 131 -5.16 -3.29 5.93
CA CYS A 131 -4.74 -4.62 5.52
C CYS A 131 -3.21 -4.73 5.42
N TYR A 132 -2.74 -5.96 5.38
CA TYR A 132 -1.32 -6.26 5.25
C TYR A 132 -1.05 -6.90 3.90
N TYR A 133 0.11 -6.61 3.36
CA TYR A 133 0.62 -7.28 2.17
C TYR A 133 1.97 -7.89 2.48
N VAL A 134 2.17 -9.12 2.05
CA VAL A 134 3.45 -9.82 2.16
C VAL A 134 3.84 -10.41 0.82
N SER A 135 5.04 -10.12 0.37
CA SER A 135 5.67 -10.76 -0.78
C SER A 135 6.58 -11.88 -0.27
N LEU A 136 6.34 -13.06 -0.78
CA LEU A 136 7.01 -14.30 -0.42
C LEU A 136 7.73 -14.85 -1.65
N GLU A 137 8.93 -15.35 -1.45
CA GLU A 137 9.70 -16.01 -2.50
C GLU A 137 10.16 -17.39 -2.05
N SER A 138 10.15 -18.35 -2.97
CA SER A 138 10.82 -19.65 -2.87
C SER A 138 11.88 -19.76 -3.97
N ALA A 139 12.49 -20.96 -4.11
CA ALA A 139 13.40 -21.22 -5.23
C ALA A 139 12.72 -20.99 -6.58
N ASP A 140 11.46 -21.41 -6.71
CA ASP A 140 10.77 -21.54 -8.00
C ASP A 140 9.64 -20.53 -8.22
N SER A 141 9.21 -19.84 -7.18
CA SER A 141 8.02 -18.98 -7.27
C SER A 141 8.10 -17.73 -6.42
N LYS A 142 7.29 -16.76 -6.81
CA LYS A 142 6.99 -15.55 -6.05
C LYS A 142 5.49 -15.44 -5.86
N VAL A 143 5.06 -15.18 -4.63
CA VAL A 143 3.66 -15.03 -4.25
C VAL A 143 3.49 -13.76 -3.44
N THR A 144 2.50 -12.95 -3.78
CA THR A 144 2.09 -11.83 -2.95
C THR A 144 0.73 -12.15 -2.33
N LEU A 145 0.65 -12.01 -1.03
CA LEU A 145 -0.57 -12.23 -0.26
C LEU A 145 -1.10 -10.89 0.25
N ARG A 146 -2.41 -10.80 0.36
CA ARG A 146 -3.14 -9.73 1.05
C ARG A 146 -3.88 -10.31 2.24
N SER A 147 -3.88 -9.64 3.37
CA SER A 147 -4.72 -10.07 4.50
C SER A 147 -6.20 -9.79 4.23
N ASN A 148 -7.03 -10.74 4.65
CA ASN A 148 -8.48 -10.62 4.72
C ASN A 148 -8.90 -11.06 6.14
N GLY A 149 -9.07 -10.10 7.04
CA GLY A 149 -9.20 -10.38 8.47
C GLY A 149 -7.98 -11.12 9.01
N ASP A 150 -8.21 -12.31 9.55
CA ASP A 150 -7.20 -13.16 10.19
C ASP A 150 -6.51 -14.16 9.25
N THR A 151 -6.78 -14.10 7.95
CA THR A 151 -6.26 -15.02 6.94
C THR A 151 -5.55 -14.29 5.81
N TRP A 152 -4.81 -15.05 4.99
CA TRP A 152 -4.18 -14.56 3.79
C TRP A 152 -4.91 -15.04 2.54
N GLU A 153 -5.08 -14.16 1.59
CA GLU A 153 -5.55 -14.46 0.23
C GLU A 153 -4.43 -14.20 -0.78
N VAL A 154 -4.32 -15.06 -1.79
CA VAL A 154 -3.36 -14.86 -2.86
C VAL A 154 -3.79 -13.65 -3.69
N TYR A 155 -2.98 -12.61 -3.66
CA TYR A 155 -3.18 -11.40 -4.47
C TYR A 155 -2.56 -11.56 -5.86
N SER A 156 -1.36 -12.12 -5.93
CA SER A 156 -0.69 -12.45 -7.19
C SER A 156 0.31 -13.59 -6.99
N SER A 157 0.59 -14.33 -8.05
CA SER A 157 1.64 -15.34 -8.06
C SER A 157 2.31 -15.44 -9.41
N SER A 158 3.59 -15.80 -9.44
CA SER A 158 4.35 -16.05 -10.66
C SER A 158 5.42 -17.11 -10.40
N MET A 159 5.73 -17.91 -11.43
CA MET A 159 6.90 -18.79 -11.43
C MET A 159 8.14 -17.97 -11.80
N LYS A 160 9.28 -18.31 -11.21
CA LYS A 160 10.57 -17.77 -11.64
C LYS A 160 11.02 -18.51 -12.90
N GLN A 161 11.53 -17.77 -13.86
CA GLN A 161 12.13 -18.33 -15.08
C GLN A 161 13.62 -18.59 -14.85
#